data_ddef6cd00a54c8f1bfdcc3c5d3efd713
#
_entry.id   ddef6cd00a54c8f1bfdcc3c5d3efd713
#
_cell.length_a   1.000
_cell.length_b   1.000
_cell.length_c   1.000
_cell.angle_alpha   90.00
_cell.angle_beta   90.00
_cell.angle_gamma   90.00
#
_symmetry.space_group_name_H-M   'P 1'
#
loop_
_entity.id
_entity.type
_entity.pdbx_description
1 polymer ?
#
loop_
_entity_poly.entity_id
_entity_poly.type
_entity_poly.pdbx_seq_one_letter_code
_entity_poly.pdbx_strand_id
1 'polypeptide(L)'
;MASRTASGQGVAGVIWPPVVHYLNDLIGWRETYFYFGIFVLVTMVPLALLLRHKPVAASANRQHNAASKHGILGLSPNLVHGILCLATIGCCAAMAMPIVHLVSHATDLGFTSARAAELLSLLFGAAFFSRIAFGMLVDRIGGVRTLLIGSGCQAIMLLVFSVVESQIGFYIAAVLFGLGFDGIMPCYALIIRVLFPVTELGWRIAWQYLFAFFGMALGGWLGGAVFDLTGGYSHAFLVGAGFNMMNLALAGFIFVRQNRQGALRQAA
;
A
#
# COMPACT_ATOMS: atom_id res chain seq x y z
N MET A 1 6.37 -5.42 17.37
CA MET A 1 5.29 -4.52 17.83
C MET A 1 4.54 -3.81 16.68
N ALA A 2 5.18 -3.52 15.56
CA ALA A 2 4.51 -2.85 14.42
C ALA A 2 3.37 -3.68 13.78
N SER A 3 3.41 -5.00 13.82
CA SER A 3 2.36 -5.88 13.27
C SER A 3 1.02 -5.81 14.01
N ARG A 4 1.02 -5.52 15.31
CA ARG A 4 -0.21 -5.47 16.12
C ARG A 4 -1.05 -4.21 15.89
N THR A 5 -0.44 -3.08 15.57
CA THR A 5 -1.15 -1.82 15.28
C THR A 5 -1.74 -1.77 13.87
N ALA A 6 -1.16 -2.53 12.93
CA ALA A 6 -1.63 -2.58 11.56
C ALA A 6 -2.89 -3.47 11.35
N SER A 7 -3.21 -4.35 12.31
CA SER A 7 -4.37 -5.27 12.22
C SER A 7 -5.73 -4.55 12.25
N GLY A 8 -5.81 -3.35 12.81
CA GLY A 8 -7.05 -2.58 12.90
C GLY A 8 -7.65 -2.19 11.54
N GLN A 9 -6.80 -1.97 10.52
CA GLN A 9 -7.26 -1.60 9.19
C GLN A 9 -7.94 -2.77 8.47
N GLY A 10 -7.44 -4.00 8.65
CA GLY A 10 -8.09 -5.20 8.10
C GLY A 10 -9.46 -5.47 8.72
N VAL A 11 -9.58 -5.33 10.04
CA VAL A 11 -10.86 -5.47 10.75
C VAL A 11 -11.85 -4.39 10.32
N ALA A 12 -11.40 -3.15 10.16
CA ALA A 12 -12.24 -2.06 9.65
C ALA A 12 -12.73 -2.34 8.22
N GLY A 13 -11.87 -2.87 7.34
CA GLY A 13 -12.24 -3.23 5.97
C GLY A 13 -13.30 -4.34 5.86
N VAL A 14 -13.43 -5.19 6.87
CA VAL A 14 -14.45 -6.23 6.92
C VAL A 14 -15.77 -5.71 7.52
N ILE A 15 -15.72 -4.86 8.54
CA ILE A 15 -16.89 -4.41 9.30
C ILE A 15 -17.59 -3.24 8.59
N TRP A 16 -16.84 -2.22 8.16
CA TRP A 16 -17.44 -0.98 7.69
C TRP A 16 -18.21 -1.08 6.36
N PRO A 17 -17.79 -1.82 5.33
CA PRO A 17 -18.54 -1.89 4.09
C PRO A 17 -19.99 -2.37 4.25
N PRO A 18 -20.27 -3.48 4.95
CA PRO A 18 -21.67 -3.90 5.16
C PRO A 18 -22.46 -2.94 6.04
N VAL A 19 -21.84 -2.31 7.04
CA VAL A 19 -22.49 -1.31 7.89
C VAL A 19 -22.87 -0.06 7.08
N VAL A 20 -21.94 0.44 6.27
CA VAL A 20 -22.19 1.61 5.41
C VAL A 20 -23.25 1.30 4.36
N HIS A 21 -23.24 0.10 3.76
CA HIS A 21 -24.28 -0.32 2.82
C HIS A 21 -25.66 -0.31 3.49
N TYR A 22 -25.78 -0.96 4.63
CA TYR A 22 -27.05 -1.00 5.38
C TYR A 22 -27.57 0.39 5.76
N LEU A 23 -26.68 1.28 6.22
CA LEU A 23 -27.05 2.66 6.54
C LEU A 23 -27.44 3.47 5.29
N ASN A 24 -26.74 3.27 4.17
CA ASN A 24 -27.08 3.92 2.91
C ASN A 24 -28.49 3.54 2.42
N ASP A 25 -28.90 2.29 2.62
CA ASP A 25 -30.24 1.83 2.25
C ASP A 25 -31.33 2.40 3.18
N LEU A 26 -31.00 2.65 4.47
CA LEU A 26 -31.94 3.16 5.47
C LEU A 26 -32.14 4.69 5.38
N ILE A 27 -31.07 5.45 5.33
CA ILE A 27 -31.08 6.92 5.51
C ILE A 27 -30.49 7.67 4.33
N GLY A 28 -30.00 6.96 3.31
CA GLY A 28 -29.34 7.54 2.16
C GLY A 28 -27.87 7.87 2.41
N TRP A 29 -27.12 8.01 1.31
CA TRP A 29 -25.66 8.14 1.37
C TRP A 29 -25.18 9.44 2.04
N ARG A 30 -25.91 10.56 1.88
CA ARG A 30 -25.49 11.87 2.45
C ARG A 30 -25.53 11.85 3.97
N GLU A 31 -26.62 11.36 4.54
CA GLU A 31 -26.81 11.25 5.99
C GLU A 31 -25.83 10.22 6.58
N THR A 32 -25.64 9.10 5.91
CA THR A 32 -24.67 8.06 6.32
C THR A 32 -23.26 8.63 6.44
N TYR A 33 -22.76 9.32 5.41
CA TYR A 33 -21.43 9.92 5.47
C TYR A 33 -21.32 11.06 6.48
N PHE A 34 -22.38 11.83 6.69
CA PHE A 34 -22.41 12.88 7.70
C PHE A 34 -22.28 12.31 9.11
N TYR A 35 -23.12 11.32 9.47
CA TYR A 35 -23.03 10.66 10.78
C TYR A 35 -21.74 9.89 10.97
N PHE A 36 -21.23 9.26 9.93
CA PHE A 36 -19.92 8.61 9.95
C PHE A 36 -18.78 9.60 10.21
N GLY A 37 -18.83 10.78 9.61
CA GLY A 37 -17.89 11.88 9.85
C GLY A 37 -17.92 12.34 11.30
N ILE A 38 -19.10 12.54 11.89
CA ILE A 38 -19.26 12.89 13.31
C ILE A 38 -18.70 11.77 14.20
N PHE A 39 -19.02 10.51 13.91
CA PHE A 39 -18.51 9.36 14.65
C PHE A 39 -16.98 9.33 14.68
N VAL A 40 -16.34 9.52 13.51
CA VAL A 40 -14.88 9.56 13.40
C VAL A 40 -14.29 10.73 14.20
N LEU A 41 -14.88 11.92 14.12
CA LEU A 41 -14.41 13.07 14.90
C LEU A 41 -14.53 12.83 16.42
N VAL A 42 -15.68 12.35 16.88
CA VAL A 42 -15.95 12.11 18.30
C VAL A 42 -15.06 11.00 18.87
N THR A 43 -14.68 10.00 18.06
CA THR A 43 -13.82 8.91 18.52
C THR A 43 -12.34 9.25 18.38
N MET A 44 -11.92 9.83 17.26
CA MET A 44 -10.49 10.06 16.97
C MET A 44 -9.90 11.24 17.75
N VAL A 45 -10.68 12.32 17.96
CA VAL A 45 -10.15 13.49 18.69
C VAL A 45 -9.80 13.17 20.14
N PRO A 46 -10.67 12.52 20.96
CA PRO A 46 -10.30 12.12 22.31
C PRO A 46 -9.14 11.14 22.34
N LEU A 47 -9.14 10.14 21.45
CA LEU A 47 -8.04 9.17 21.36
C LEU A 47 -6.70 9.86 21.02
N ALA A 48 -6.69 10.82 20.10
CA ALA A 48 -5.51 11.59 19.76
C ALA A 48 -5.01 12.45 20.92
N LEU A 49 -5.93 13.01 21.72
CA LEU A 49 -5.59 13.77 22.93
C LEU A 49 -5.00 12.89 24.04
N LEU A 50 -5.53 11.66 24.22
CA LEU A 50 -4.98 10.68 25.15
C LEU A 50 -3.57 10.18 24.75
N LEU A 51 -3.28 10.12 23.45
CA LEU A 51 -1.98 9.70 22.93
C LEU A 51 -0.91 10.81 22.93
N ARG A 52 -1.19 11.99 23.45
CA ARG A 52 -0.24 13.12 23.58
C ARG A 52 0.93 12.88 24.56
N HIS A 53 1.20 11.65 24.96
CA HIS A 53 2.39 11.33 25.73
C HIS A 53 3.64 11.59 24.88
N LYS A 54 4.54 12.47 25.40
CA LYS A 54 5.86 12.68 24.78
C LYS A 54 6.55 11.31 24.68
N PRO A 55 7.02 10.89 23.51
CA PRO A 55 7.83 9.69 23.41
C PRO A 55 8.99 9.83 24.38
N VAL A 56 9.20 8.85 25.25
CA VAL A 56 10.44 8.75 26.02
C VAL A 56 11.55 8.80 24.98
N ALA A 57 12.42 9.79 25.08
CA ALA A 57 13.57 9.95 24.21
C ALA A 57 14.39 8.66 24.32
N ALA A 58 14.15 7.72 23.41
CA ALA A 58 15.03 6.57 23.27
C ALA A 58 16.40 7.15 23.01
N SER A 59 17.36 6.83 23.87
CA SER A 59 18.74 7.28 23.79
C SER A 59 19.21 7.10 22.35
N ALA A 60 19.28 8.24 21.63
CA ALA A 60 19.58 8.27 20.21
C ALA A 60 20.92 7.58 20.00
N ASN A 61 20.90 6.46 19.37
CA ASN A 61 22.08 5.65 19.07
C ASN A 61 23.05 6.55 18.28
N ARG A 62 24.11 7.04 18.93
CA ARG A 62 25.10 7.98 18.36
C ARG A 62 25.74 7.48 17.06
N GLN A 63 25.70 6.17 16.82
CA GLN A 63 26.22 5.54 15.61
C GLN A 63 25.42 5.89 14.34
N HIS A 64 24.11 6.16 14.44
CA HIS A 64 23.29 6.54 13.27
C HIS A 64 23.52 7.99 12.83
N ASN A 65 23.93 8.88 13.75
CA ASN A 65 24.23 10.28 13.41
C ASN A 65 25.52 10.47 12.60
N ALA A 66 26.46 9.53 12.69
CA ALA A 66 27.68 9.56 11.89
C ALA A 66 27.45 9.16 10.43
N ALA A 67 26.50 8.26 10.17
CA ALA A 67 26.17 7.80 8.81
C ALA A 67 25.45 8.88 7.96
N SER A 68 24.77 9.84 8.58
CA SER A 68 24.03 10.89 7.85
C SER A 68 24.93 11.92 7.16
N LYS A 69 26.19 12.08 7.61
CA LYS A 69 27.17 13.00 6.99
C LYS A 69 27.83 12.44 5.72
N HIS A 70 27.81 11.12 5.49
CA HIS A 70 28.51 10.46 4.38
C HIS A 70 27.59 9.95 3.27
N GLY A 71 26.31 10.34 3.27
CA GLY A 71 25.30 9.88 2.29
C GLY A 71 24.71 8.52 2.62
N ILE A 72 23.48 8.30 2.15
CA ILE A 72 22.75 7.03 2.28
C ILE A 72 22.81 6.32 0.94
N LEU A 73 23.31 5.10 0.91
CA LEU A 73 23.48 4.32 -0.33
C LEU A 73 24.36 5.02 -1.39
N GLY A 74 25.30 5.89 -0.96
CA GLY A 74 26.14 6.70 -1.85
C GLY A 74 25.39 7.84 -2.55
N LEU A 75 24.24 8.23 -2.04
CA LEU A 75 23.38 9.31 -2.53
C LEU A 75 23.02 10.26 -1.38
N SER A 76 22.56 11.47 -1.72
CA SER A 76 22.03 12.37 -0.71
C SER A 76 20.78 11.79 -0.04
N PRO A 77 20.58 11.97 1.27
CA PRO A 77 19.42 11.43 1.99
C PRO A 77 18.08 11.84 1.38
N ASN A 78 17.97 13.07 0.93
CA ASN A 78 16.74 13.59 0.33
C ASN A 78 16.46 12.97 -1.04
N LEU A 79 17.49 12.66 -1.83
CA LEU A 79 17.32 11.96 -3.10
C LEU A 79 16.84 10.52 -2.88
N VAL A 80 17.40 9.80 -1.89
CA VAL A 80 16.93 8.45 -1.54
C VAL A 80 15.48 8.49 -1.10
N HIS A 81 15.10 9.46 -0.27
CA HIS A 81 13.71 9.62 0.16
C HIS A 81 12.79 9.98 -1.01
N GLY A 82 13.21 10.87 -1.92
CA GLY A 82 12.45 11.21 -3.12
C GLY A 82 12.21 10.00 -4.03
N ILE A 83 13.23 9.14 -4.20
CA ILE A 83 13.10 7.87 -4.94
C ILE A 83 12.06 6.95 -4.28
N LEU A 84 12.08 6.83 -2.95
CA LEU A 84 11.10 6.03 -2.22
C LEU A 84 9.69 6.60 -2.35
N CYS A 85 9.52 7.92 -2.28
CA CYS A 85 8.22 8.59 -2.48
C CYS A 85 7.69 8.35 -3.90
N LEU A 86 8.54 8.49 -4.93
CA LEU A 86 8.14 8.22 -6.31
C LEU A 86 7.79 6.75 -6.55
N ALA A 87 8.57 5.83 -5.97
CA ALA A 87 8.25 4.40 -5.99
C ALA A 87 6.88 4.10 -5.35
N THR A 88 6.58 4.78 -4.23
CA THR A 88 5.28 4.62 -3.56
C THR A 88 4.12 5.14 -4.40
N ILE A 89 4.27 6.26 -5.13
CA ILE A 89 3.23 6.70 -6.08
C ILE A 89 2.94 5.58 -7.08
N GLY A 90 3.97 5.02 -7.70
CA GLY A 90 3.81 3.93 -8.68
C GLY A 90 3.13 2.70 -8.08
N CYS A 91 3.58 2.29 -6.90
CA CYS A 91 2.99 1.16 -6.17
C CYS A 91 1.51 1.39 -5.84
N CYS A 92 1.18 2.56 -5.27
CA CYS A 92 -0.17 2.86 -4.80
C CYS A 92 -1.14 3.17 -5.94
N ALA A 93 -0.68 3.77 -7.04
CA ALA A 93 -1.49 3.92 -8.25
C ALA A 93 -1.87 2.55 -8.83
N ALA A 94 -0.92 1.64 -8.91
CA ALA A 94 -1.15 0.26 -9.32
C ALA A 94 -2.11 -0.50 -8.40
N MET A 95 -1.97 -0.29 -7.07
CA MET A 95 -2.82 -0.89 -6.05
C MET A 95 -4.27 -0.43 -6.13
N ALA A 96 -4.48 0.86 -6.42
CA ALA A 96 -5.82 1.44 -6.49
C ALA A 96 -6.64 0.89 -7.66
N MET A 97 -6.00 0.46 -8.76
CA MET A 97 -6.71 -0.04 -9.95
C MET A 97 -7.68 -1.18 -9.61
N PRO A 98 -7.26 -2.32 -9.03
CA PRO A 98 -8.20 -3.37 -8.66
C PRO A 98 -9.12 -2.96 -7.50
N ILE A 99 -8.62 -2.24 -6.51
CA ILE A 99 -9.43 -1.86 -5.34
C ILE A 99 -10.66 -1.05 -5.74
N VAL A 100 -10.50 -0.13 -6.70
CA VAL A 100 -11.58 0.79 -7.12
C VAL A 100 -12.41 0.18 -8.25
N HIS A 101 -11.78 -0.53 -9.20
CA HIS A 101 -12.43 -0.88 -10.45
C HIS A 101 -12.75 -2.37 -10.63
N LEU A 102 -12.34 -3.26 -9.69
CA LEU A 102 -12.56 -4.70 -9.81
C LEU A 102 -14.05 -5.05 -9.89
N VAL A 103 -14.88 -4.41 -9.05
CA VAL A 103 -16.33 -4.65 -9.02
C VAL A 103 -16.97 -4.23 -10.34
N SER A 104 -16.65 -3.02 -10.82
CA SER A 104 -17.18 -2.51 -12.09
C SER A 104 -16.72 -3.37 -13.27
N HIS A 105 -15.45 -3.76 -13.30
CA HIS A 105 -14.94 -4.63 -14.34
C HIS A 105 -15.61 -6.00 -14.36
N ALA A 106 -15.83 -6.61 -13.20
CA ALA A 106 -16.55 -7.89 -13.11
C ALA A 106 -18.02 -7.78 -13.56
N THR A 107 -18.69 -6.65 -13.22
CA THR A 107 -20.08 -6.42 -13.68
C THR A 107 -20.16 -6.19 -15.19
N ASP A 108 -19.19 -5.50 -15.79
CA ASP A 108 -19.11 -5.31 -17.24
C ASP A 108 -18.90 -6.63 -18.01
N LEU A 109 -18.24 -7.59 -17.36
CA LEU A 109 -18.09 -8.98 -17.89
C LEU A 109 -19.32 -9.85 -17.64
N GLY A 110 -20.41 -9.28 -17.08
CA GLY A 110 -21.69 -9.99 -16.88
C GLY A 110 -21.80 -10.74 -15.54
N PHE A 111 -20.89 -10.51 -14.59
CA PHE A 111 -21.04 -11.09 -13.25
C PHE A 111 -22.14 -10.34 -12.47
N THR A 112 -22.90 -11.07 -11.65
CA THR A 112 -23.88 -10.42 -10.77
C THR A 112 -23.19 -9.49 -9.76
N SER A 113 -23.87 -8.42 -9.37
CA SER A 113 -23.31 -7.45 -8.39
C SER A 113 -22.89 -8.13 -7.07
N ALA A 114 -23.63 -9.17 -6.65
CA ALA A 114 -23.29 -9.96 -5.46
C ALA A 114 -21.93 -10.66 -5.62
N ARG A 115 -21.69 -11.33 -6.75
CA ARG A 115 -20.41 -12.00 -7.04
C ARG A 115 -19.25 -11.02 -7.21
N ALA A 116 -19.52 -9.87 -7.82
CA ALA A 116 -18.52 -8.81 -7.94
C ALA A 116 -18.13 -8.24 -6.55
N ALA A 117 -19.09 -8.08 -5.63
CA ALA A 117 -18.80 -7.69 -4.26
C ALA A 117 -18.04 -8.76 -3.46
N GLU A 118 -18.35 -10.06 -3.68
CA GLU A 118 -17.58 -11.18 -3.10
C GLU A 118 -16.10 -11.15 -3.49
N LEU A 119 -15.78 -10.82 -4.75
CA LEU A 119 -14.40 -10.68 -5.22
C LEU A 119 -13.62 -9.66 -4.40
N LEU A 120 -14.22 -8.51 -4.14
CA LEU A 120 -13.59 -7.46 -3.32
C LEU A 120 -13.44 -7.89 -1.86
N SER A 121 -14.44 -8.59 -1.33
CA SER A 121 -14.39 -9.13 0.04
C SER A 121 -13.28 -10.19 0.19
N LEU A 122 -13.12 -11.07 -0.78
CA LEU A 122 -12.03 -12.06 -0.80
C LEU A 122 -10.65 -11.41 -0.93
N LEU A 123 -10.53 -10.37 -1.77
CA LEU A 123 -9.31 -9.59 -1.91
C LEU A 123 -8.88 -9.00 -0.57
N PHE A 124 -9.78 -8.33 0.15
CA PHE A 124 -9.47 -7.76 1.47
C PHE A 124 -9.31 -8.81 2.56
N GLY A 125 -10.05 -9.91 2.50
CA GLY A 125 -9.85 -11.05 3.39
C GLY A 125 -8.44 -11.65 3.23
N ALA A 126 -7.98 -11.86 2.01
CA ALA A 126 -6.63 -12.31 1.71
C ALA A 126 -5.57 -11.27 2.14
N ALA A 127 -5.84 -9.98 1.98
CA ALA A 127 -4.99 -8.87 2.41
C ALA A 127 -4.72 -8.90 3.92
N PHE A 128 -5.68 -9.29 4.74
CA PHE A 128 -5.46 -9.46 6.17
C PHE A 128 -4.35 -10.47 6.48
N PHE A 129 -4.36 -11.62 5.81
CA PHE A 129 -3.30 -12.63 5.97
C PHE A 129 -1.96 -12.18 5.38
N SER A 130 -1.99 -11.43 4.27
CA SER A 130 -0.83 -10.79 3.66
C SER A 130 -0.04 -9.97 4.68
N ARG A 131 -0.73 -9.15 5.46
CA ARG A 131 -0.11 -8.26 6.43
C ARG A 131 0.70 -9.02 7.49
N ILE A 132 0.19 -10.17 7.94
CA ILE A 132 0.89 -11.03 8.89
C ILE A 132 2.10 -11.70 8.22
N ALA A 133 1.89 -12.27 7.04
CA ALA A 133 2.94 -12.96 6.29
C ALA A 133 4.09 -12.02 5.92
N PHE A 134 3.80 -10.81 5.45
CA PHE A 134 4.80 -9.80 5.12
C PHE A 134 5.56 -9.30 6.35
N GLY A 135 4.88 -9.18 7.51
CA GLY A 135 5.55 -8.86 8.76
C GLY A 135 6.64 -9.88 9.10
N MET A 136 6.32 -11.18 9.02
CA MET A 136 7.30 -12.26 9.23
C MET A 136 8.39 -12.29 8.15
N LEU A 137 8.02 -12.00 6.91
CA LEU A 137 8.96 -12.01 5.79
C LEU A 137 9.98 -10.86 5.89
N VAL A 138 9.51 -9.67 6.28
CA VAL A 138 10.40 -8.52 6.53
C VAL A 138 11.44 -8.81 7.59
N ASP A 139 11.05 -9.48 8.67
CA ASP A 139 11.96 -9.85 9.76
C ASP A 139 13.06 -10.83 9.30
N ARG A 140 12.77 -11.66 8.28
CA ARG A 140 13.71 -12.67 7.76
C ARG A 140 14.62 -12.16 6.64
N ILE A 141 14.06 -11.46 5.66
CA ILE A 141 14.78 -11.07 4.42
C ILE A 141 14.96 -9.58 4.24
N GLY A 142 14.38 -8.76 5.14
CA GLY A 142 14.47 -7.31 5.12
C GLY A 142 13.42 -6.63 4.23
N GLY A 143 13.22 -5.32 4.49
CA GLY A 143 12.10 -4.56 3.91
C GLY A 143 12.15 -4.44 2.38
N VAL A 144 13.33 -4.18 1.78
CA VAL A 144 13.44 -3.96 0.33
C VAL A 144 13.16 -5.24 -0.47
N ARG A 145 13.67 -6.39 -0.01
CA ARG A 145 13.40 -7.68 -0.67
C ARG A 145 11.93 -8.05 -0.59
N THR A 146 11.32 -7.85 0.57
CA THR A 146 9.90 -8.12 0.79
C THR A 146 9.04 -7.20 -0.08
N LEU A 147 9.40 -5.91 -0.18
CA LEU A 147 8.76 -4.95 -1.08
C LEU A 147 8.79 -5.43 -2.54
N LEU A 148 9.94 -5.89 -3.03
CA LEU A 148 10.11 -6.38 -4.41
C LEU A 148 9.26 -7.62 -4.68
N ILE A 149 9.16 -8.56 -3.71
CA ILE A 149 8.32 -9.76 -3.84
C ILE A 149 6.84 -9.37 -3.94
N GLY A 150 6.35 -8.52 -3.03
CA GLY A 150 4.96 -8.05 -3.03
C GLY A 150 4.60 -7.29 -4.30
N SER A 151 5.45 -6.34 -4.69
CA SER A 151 5.26 -5.56 -5.93
C SER A 151 5.34 -6.44 -7.18
N GLY A 152 6.20 -7.47 -7.19
CA GLY A 152 6.23 -8.46 -8.28
C GLY A 152 4.93 -9.24 -8.38
N CYS A 153 4.41 -9.73 -7.26
CA CYS A 153 3.10 -10.40 -7.22
C CYS A 153 1.99 -9.46 -7.71
N GLN A 154 1.97 -8.22 -7.24
CA GLN A 154 1.02 -7.20 -7.67
C GLN A 154 1.08 -6.95 -9.19
N ALA A 155 2.29 -6.83 -9.78
CA ALA A 155 2.48 -6.65 -11.21
C ALA A 155 1.87 -7.82 -12.01
N ILE A 156 2.18 -9.05 -11.60
CA ILE A 156 1.67 -10.26 -12.26
C ILE A 156 0.13 -10.29 -12.20
N MET A 157 -0.45 -10.00 -11.04
CA MET A 157 -1.90 -10.03 -10.90
C MET A 157 -2.61 -8.92 -11.68
N LEU A 158 -2.00 -7.74 -11.84
CA LEU A 158 -2.53 -6.70 -12.73
C LEU A 158 -2.57 -7.16 -14.20
N LEU A 159 -1.52 -7.86 -14.65
CA LEU A 159 -1.51 -8.46 -15.97
C LEU A 159 -2.56 -9.57 -16.09
N VAL A 160 -2.77 -10.38 -15.05
CA VAL A 160 -3.83 -11.41 -15.04
C VAL A 160 -5.21 -10.76 -15.12
N PHE A 161 -5.49 -9.70 -14.33
CA PHE A 161 -6.77 -8.98 -14.39
C PHE A 161 -7.03 -8.36 -15.76
N SER A 162 -6.00 -8.01 -16.53
CA SER A 162 -6.18 -7.43 -17.87
C SER A 162 -6.62 -8.44 -18.94
N VAL A 163 -6.44 -9.75 -18.69
CA VAL A 163 -6.73 -10.80 -19.69
C VAL A 163 -7.71 -11.87 -19.21
N VAL A 164 -7.95 -11.96 -17.89
CA VAL A 164 -8.86 -12.98 -17.36
C VAL A 164 -10.31 -12.57 -17.55
N GLU A 165 -11.14 -13.51 -18.04
CA GLU A 165 -12.59 -13.31 -18.24
C GLU A 165 -13.40 -14.33 -17.44
N SER A 166 -12.77 -15.44 -17.03
CA SER A 166 -13.47 -16.49 -16.30
C SER A 166 -13.69 -16.13 -14.84
N GLN A 167 -14.86 -16.47 -14.31
CA GLN A 167 -15.20 -16.19 -12.92
C GLN A 167 -14.19 -16.81 -11.94
N ILE A 168 -13.80 -18.07 -12.14
CA ILE A 168 -12.82 -18.75 -11.29
C ILE A 168 -11.47 -18.04 -11.35
N GLY A 169 -11.04 -17.60 -12.54
CA GLY A 169 -9.81 -16.85 -12.72
C GLY A 169 -9.81 -15.53 -11.94
N PHE A 170 -10.94 -14.81 -11.92
CA PHE A 170 -11.11 -13.60 -11.12
C PHE A 170 -11.00 -13.87 -9.63
N TYR A 171 -11.62 -14.93 -9.11
CA TYR A 171 -11.51 -15.30 -7.69
C TYR A 171 -10.06 -15.62 -7.31
N ILE A 172 -9.36 -16.39 -8.12
CA ILE A 172 -7.95 -16.72 -7.89
C ILE A 172 -7.09 -15.45 -7.94
N ALA A 173 -7.27 -14.60 -8.95
CA ALA A 173 -6.52 -13.37 -9.12
C ALA A 173 -6.77 -12.39 -7.94
N ALA A 174 -8.03 -12.26 -7.48
CA ALA A 174 -8.38 -11.41 -6.34
C ALA A 174 -7.70 -11.87 -5.03
N VAL A 175 -7.71 -13.18 -4.75
CA VAL A 175 -7.04 -13.74 -3.58
C VAL A 175 -5.52 -13.55 -3.67
N LEU A 176 -4.90 -13.86 -4.80
CA LEU A 176 -3.46 -13.73 -4.99
C LEU A 176 -3.01 -12.26 -4.96
N PHE A 177 -3.78 -11.35 -5.55
CA PHE A 177 -3.53 -9.93 -5.43
C PHE A 177 -3.62 -9.48 -3.96
N GLY A 178 -4.68 -9.90 -3.25
CA GLY A 178 -4.86 -9.62 -1.82
C GLY A 178 -3.69 -10.08 -0.98
N LEU A 179 -3.17 -11.29 -1.23
CA LEU A 179 -1.99 -11.83 -0.56
C LEU A 179 -0.70 -11.05 -0.90
N GLY A 180 -0.62 -10.40 -2.05
CA GLY A 180 0.59 -9.70 -2.51
C GLY A 180 0.68 -8.24 -2.09
N PHE A 181 -0.43 -7.54 -1.85
CA PHE A 181 -0.38 -6.07 -1.82
C PHE A 181 -0.36 -5.43 -0.43
N ASP A 182 -1.13 -5.93 0.54
CA ASP A 182 -1.40 -5.17 1.78
C ASP A 182 -0.21 -5.07 2.74
N GLY A 183 0.75 -5.99 2.61
CA GLY A 183 2.01 -5.94 3.34
C GLY A 183 3.04 -4.96 2.77
N ILE A 184 2.81 -4.36 1.60
CA ILE A 184 3.79 -3.50 0.92
C ILE A 184 3.99 -2.17 1.67
N MET A 185 2.91 -1.52 2.11
CA MET A 185 3.01 -0.21 2.77
C MET A 185 3.84 -0.23 4.07
N PRO A 186 3.69 -1.20 4.99
CA PRO A 186 4.59 -1.37 6.11
C PRO A 186 6.07 -1.53 5.71
N CYS A 187 6.37 -2.14 4.56
CA CYS A 187 7.75 -2.29 4.09
C CYS A 187 8.42 -0.94 3.83
N TYR A 188 7.71 0.03 3.21
CA TYR A 188 8.25 1.38 3.01
C TYR A 188 8.59 2.08 4.33
N ALA A 189 7.70 2.01 5.31
CA ALA A 189 7.95 2.59 6.63
C ALA A 189 9.17 1.94 7.32
N LEU A 190 9.34 0.63 7.18
CA LEU A 190 10.50 -0.08 7.71
C LEU A 190 11.80 0.27 6.98
N ILE A 191 11.77 0.42 5.65
CA ILE A 191 12.92 0.86 4.86
C ILE A 191 13.36 2.25 5.35
N ILE A 192 12.43 3.18 5.53
CA ILE A 192 12.73 4.52 6.06
C ILE A 192 13.35 4.43 7.45
N ARG A 193 12.81 3.59 8.34
CA ARG A 193 13.35 3.40 9.70
C ARG A 193 14.77 2.82 9.73
N VAL A 194 15.13 2.02 8.74
CA VAL A 194 16.48 1.43 8.63
C VAL A 194 17.47 2.42 8.01
N LEU A 195 17.02 3.22 7.05
CA LEU A 195 17.90 4.10 6.27
C LEU A 195 18.12 5.46 6.93
N PHE A 196 17.17 5.97 7.70
CA PHE A 196 17.20 7.35 8.19
C PHE A 196 17.29 7.43 9.72
N PRO A 197 17.87 8.52 10.26
CA PRO A 197 17.98 8.73 11.70
C PRO A 197 16.59 8.92 12.34
N VAL A 198 16.48 8.51 13.61
CA VAL A 198 15.22 8.55 14.40
C VAL A 198 14.60 9.94 14.44
N THR A 199 15.44 10.98 14.46
CA THR A 199 15.00 12.39 14.47
C THR A 199 14.26 12.83 13.23
N GLU A 200 14.47 12.14 12.10
CA GLU A 200 13.85 12.47 10.80
C GLU A 200 12.68 11.54 10.44
N LEU A 201 12.45 10.47 11.19
CA LEU A 201 11.44 9.45 10.83
C LEU A 201 10.03 10.03 10.76
N GLY A 202 9.67 10.94 11.66
CA GLY A 202 8.32 11.48 11.75
C GLY A 202 7.89 12.15 10.43
N TRP A 203 8.67 13.13 9.98
CA TRP A 203 8.34 13.87 8.76
C TRP A 203 8.54 13.04 7.48
N ARG A 204 9.56 12.15 7.42
CA ARG A 204 9.79 11.30 6.26
C ARG A 204 8.68 10.27 6.08
N ILE A 205 8.21 9.65 7.15
CA ILE A 205 7.07 8.72 7.10
C ILE A 205 5.79 9.46 6.73
N ALA A 206 5.57 10.68 7.24
CA ALA A 206 4.40 11.48 6.88
C ALA A 206 4.37 11.82 5.38
N TRP A 207 5.48 12.26 4.80
CA TRP A 207 5.59 12.47 3.36
C TRP A 207 5.38 11.18 2.57
N GLN A 208 5.94 10.07 3.03
CA GLN A 208 5.75 8.76 2.38
C GLN A 208 4.26 8.39 2.28
N TYR A 209 3.50 8.57 3.36
CA TYR A 209 2.05 8.33 3.33
C TYR A 209 1.29 9.34 2.48
N LEU A 210 1.70 10.61 2.47
CA LEU A 210 1.10 11.61 1.60
C LEU A 210 1.23 11.21 0.12
N PHE A 211 2.41 10.79 -0.31
CA PHE A 211 2.63 10.30 -1.67
C PHE A 211 1.91 8.97 -1.95
N ALA A 212 1.72 8.12 -0.93
CA ALA A 212 0.90 6.93 -1.06
C ALA A 212 -0.57 7.26 -1.36
N PHE A 213 -1.17 8.18 -0.60
CA PHE A 213 -2.55 8.62 -0.85
C PHE A 213 -2.71 9.34 -2.18
N PHE A 214 -1.73 10.16 -2.56
CA PHE A 214 -1.70 10.76 -3.90
C PHE A 214 -1.65 9.70 -5.00
N GLY A 215 -0.82 8.67 -4.85
CA GLY A 215 -0.76 7.54 -5.77
C GLY A 215 -2.09 6.79 -5.86
N MET A 216 -2.75 6.54 -4.72
CA MET A 216 -4.07 5.89 -4.72
C MET A 216 -5.13 6.74 -5.41
N ALA A 217 -5.17 8.04 -5.15
CA ALA A 217 -6.09 8.95 -5.81
C ALA A 217 -5.85 9.00 -7.33
N LEU A 218 -4.57 9.08 -7.73
CA LEU A 218 -4.17 9.06 -9.13
C LEU A 218 -4.59 7.76 -9.81
N GLY A 219 -4.36 6.60 -9.19
CA GLY A 219 -4.72 5.29 -9.75
C GLY A 219 -6.23 5.12 -9.89
N GLY A 220 -6.99 5.50 -8.85
CA GLY A 220 -8.46 5.46 -8.92
C GLY A 220 -9.02 6.37 -10.03
N TRP A 221 -8.50 7.59 -10.17
CA TRP A 221 -8.90 8.50 -11.25
C TRP A 221 -8.49 7.98 -12.64
N LEU A 222 -7.24 7.55 -12.80
CA LEU A 222 -6.72 7.04 -14.07
C LEU A 222 -7.49 5.83 -14.57
N GLY A 223 -7.90 4.92 -13.67
CA GLY A 223 -8.68 3.75 -14.06
C GLY A 223 -9.99 4.13 -14.73
N GLY A 224 -10.71 5.12 -14.17
CA GLY A 224 -11.92 5.68 -14.80
C GLY A 224 -11.62 6.41 -16.11
N ALA A 225 -10.61 7.28 -16.13
CA ALA A 225 -10.24 8.02 -17.35
C ALA A 225 -9.81 7.10 -18.50
N VAL A 226 -9.10 6.01 -18.21
CA VAL A 226 -8.74 5.01 -19.22
C VAL A 226 -9.98 4.24 -19.70
N PHE A 227 -10.90 3.91 -18.80
CA PHE A 227 -12.18 3.29 -19.18
C PHE A 227 -12.98 4.20 -20.11
N ASP A 228 -13.10 5.49 -19.81
CA ASP A 228 -13.82 6.46 -20.65
C ASP A 228 -13.23 6.58 -22.05
N LEU A 229 -11.92 6.40 -22.19
CA LEU A 229 -11.23 6.46 -23.48
C LEU A 229 -11.27 5.14 -24.28
N THR A 230 -11.28 4.00 -23.59
CA THR A 230 -11.08 2.69 -24.23
C THR A 230 -12.30 1.77 -24.17
N GLY A 231 -13.30 2.12 -23.36
CA GLY A 231 -14.50 1.30 -23.15
C GLY A 231 -14.28 0.03 -22.33
N GLY A 232 -13.13 -0.12 -21.64
CA GLY A 232 -12.85 -1.32 -20.86
C GLY A 232 -11.76 -1.18 -19.83
N TYR A 233 -11.88 -1.88 -18.69
CA TYR A 233 -10.93 -1.84 -17.58
C TYR A 233 -9.62 -2.62 -17.84
N SER A 234 -9.57 -3.52 -18.84
CA SER A 234 -8.36 -4.27 -19.18
C SER A 234 -7.16 -3.35 -19.43
N HIS A 235 -7.36 -2.25 -20.16
CA HIS A 235 -6.33 -1.24 -20.39
C HIS A 235 -5.94 -0.47 -19.12
N ALA A 236 -6.88 -0.24 -18.22
CA ALA A 236 -6.61 0.40 -16.93
C ALA A 236 -5.65 -0.46 -16.10
N PHE A 237 -5.85 -1.77 -16.03
CA PHE A 237 -4.94 -2.68 -15.34
C PHE A 237 -3.54 -2.73 -15.97
N LEU A 238 -3.43 -2.62 -17.30
CA LEU A 238 -2.14 -2.51 -17.99
C LEU A 238 -1.41 -1.21 -17.63
N VAL A 239 -2.12 -0.09 -17.56
CA VAL A 239 -1.58 1.19 -17.08
C VAL A 239 -1.12 1.06 -15.62
N GLY A 240 -1.91 0.41 -14.77
CA GLY A 240 -1.52 0.09 -13.39
C GLY A 240 -0.25 -0.77 -13.32
N ALA A 241 -0.13 -1.78 -14.19
CA ALA A 241 1.09 -2.59 -14.31
C ALA A 241 2.31 -1.72 -14.69
N GLY A 242 2.16 -0.77 -15.61
CA GLY A 242 3.20 0.20 -15.97
C GLY A 242 3.68 1.04 -14.78
N PHE A 243 2.76 1.56 -13.96
CA PHE A 243 3.09 2.26 -12.72
C PHE A 243 3.82 1.36 -11.72
N ASN A 244 3.41 0.09 -11.63
CA ASN A 244 4.09 -0.86 -10.75
C ASN A 244 5.48 -1.25 -11.26
N MET A 245 5.69 -1.33 -12.57
CA MET A 245 7.04 -1.52 -13.16
C MET A 245 7.97 -0.36 -12.79
N MET A 246 7.49 0.88 -12.79
CA MET A 246 8.25 2.03 -12.28
C MET A 246 8.62 1.84 -10.81
N ASN A 247 7.69 1.41 -9.97
CA ASN A 247 7.98 1.08 -8.57
C ASN A 247 9.05 -0.01 -8.45
N LEU A 248 8.92 -1.12 -9.18
CA LEU A 248 9.88 -2.22 -9.18
C LEU A 248 11.27 -1.77 -9.62
N ALA A 249 11.37 -0.91 -10.64
CA ALA A 249 12.65 -0.36 -11.10
C ALA A 249 13.32 0.51 -10.01
N LEU A 250 12.57 1.39 -9.36
CA LEU A 250 13.08 2.27 -8.31
C LEU A 250 13.45 1.51 -7.03
N ALA A 251 12.61 0.56 -6.60
CA ALA A 251 12.90 -0.30 -5.46
C ALA A 251 14.09 -1.24 -5.75
N GLY A 252 14.18 -1.77 -6.97
CA GLY A 252 15.31 -2.57 -7.44
C GLY A 252 16.61 -1.77 -7.47
N PHE A 253 16.56 -0.50 -7.86
CA PHE A 253 17.72 0.39 -7.80
C PHE A 253 18.22 0.57 -6.35
N ILE A 254 17.31 0.80 -5.40
CA ILE A 254 17.65 0.88 -3.97
C ILE A 254 18.26 -0.44 -3.48
N PHE A 255 17.69 -1.58 -3.88
CA PHE A 255 18.21 -2.91 -3.54
C PHE A 255 19.64 -3.15 -4.02
N VAL A 256 19.93 -2.84 -5.28
CA VAL A 256 21.28 -3.01 -5.86
C VAL A 256 22.29 -2.13 -5.13
N ARG A 257 21.92 -0.88 -4.83
CA ARG A 257 22.76 0.04 -4.07
C ARG A 257 23.04 -0.46 -2.66
N GLN A 258 22.03 -0.99 -1.98
CA GLN A 258 22.17 -1.54 -0.64
C GLN A 258 23.12 -2.74 -0.59
N ASN A 259 23.01 -3.65 -1.55
CA ASN A 259 23.90 -4.82 -1.65
C ASN A 259 25.34 -4.44 -1.94
N ARG A 260 25.58 -3.48 -2.85
CA ARG A 260 26.93 -2.99 -3.15
C ARG A 260 27.62 -2.39 -1.93
N GLN A 261 26.93 -1.61 -1.12
CA GLN A 261 27.50 -1.05 0.10
C GLN A 261 27.73 -2.10 1.19
N GLY A 262 26.86 -3.11 1.30
CA GLY A 262 27.07 -4.25 2.19
C GLY A 262 28.34 -5.02 1.85
N ALA A 263 28.57 -5.29 0.57
CA ALA A 263 29.77 -5.96 0.09
C ALA A 263 31.07 -5.16 0.36
N LEU A 264 31.03 -3.82 0.14
CA LEU A 264 32.18 -2.94 0.41
C LEU A 264 32.53 -2.87 1.90
N ARG A 265 31.53 -2.93 2.80
CA ARG A 265 31.75 -2.95 4.27
C ARG A 265 32.29 -4.28 4.78
N GLN A 266 32.10 -5.37 4.05
CA GLN A 266 32.66 -6.69 4.40
C GLN A 266 34.08 -6.87 3.86
N ALA A 267 34.47 -6.12 2.84
CA ALA A 267 35.78 -6.18 2.22
C ALA A 267 36.80 -5.20 2.84
N ALA A 268 36.36 -4.26 3.67
CA ALA A 268 37.17 -3.28 4.41
C ALA A 268 37.37 -3.70 5.89
#